data_e3cd73770cb714688f13d4c469a0c1a9
#
_entry.id   e3cd73770cb714688f13d4c469a0c1a9
#
_cell.length_a   1.000
_cell.length_b   1.000
_cell.length_c   1.000
_cell.angle_alpha   90.00
_cell.angle_beta   90.00
_cell.angle_gamma   90.00
#
_symmetry.space_group_name_H-M   'P 1'
#
loop_
_entity.id
_entity.type
_entity.pdbx_description
1 polymer ?
#
loop_
_entity_poly.entity_id
_entity_poly.type
_entity_poly.pdbx_seq_one_letter_code
_entity_poly.pdbx_strand_id
1 'polypeptide(L)'
;KWYGGIKYKTMTAKPKIKVLIVDDSAYSRQSIKKMLEADPGIEVIGIASDGIEAMAKTLRLKPDLITLDFEMPAMDGFSFLRWLMKEKPIPVIMVSSYSDTKTVFKALELGAVDFIAKPTKKASVELQSIEKDLLAKVKGIRNLRMDKLSKSLSLLSGDVEAPVKTDSVIGDIEVVAIGSS
;
A
#
# COMPACT_ATOMS: atom_id res chain seq x y z
N LYS A 1 2.75 -35.42 16.16
CA LYS A 1 2.11 -36.65 16.64
C LYS A 1 1.39 -37.30 15.47
N TRP A 2 1.75 -38.54 15.12
CA TRP A 2 1.12 -39.33 14.07
C TRP A 2 -0.13 -40.02 14.66
N TYR A 3 -1.26 -39.79 14.05
CA TYR A 3 -2.46 -40.61 14.23
C TYR A 3 -3.04 -40.93 12.85
N GLY A 4 -3.00 -42.22 12.47
CA GLY A 4 -3.78 -42.74 11.34
C GLY A 4 -3.47 -42.23 9.94
N GLY A 5 -2.21 -42.06 9.53
CA GLY A 5 -1.84 -41.93 8.10
C GLY A 5 -2.27 -40.65 7.34
N ILE A 6 -2.96 -39.69 7.96
CA ILE A 6 -3.42 -38.46 7.33
C ILE A 6 -2.54 -37.29 7.79
N LYS A 7 -1.78 -36.74 6.85
CA LYS A 7 -0.98 -35.54 7.07
C LYS A 7 -1.92 -34.34 7.07
N TYR A 8 -2.39 -33.92 8.26
CA TYR A 8 -3.08 -32.62 8.37
C TYR A 8 -2.06 -31.50 8.12
N LYS A 9 -2.10 -30.94 6.92
CA LYS A 9 -1.40 -29.69 6.63
C LYS A 9 -2.10 -28.62 7.45
N THR A 10 -1.51 -28.24 8.58
CA THR A 10 -1.97 -27.06 9.32
C THR A 10 -1.96 -25.89 8.35
N MET A 11 -3.14 -25.48 7.87
CA MET A 11 -3.30 -24.26 7.12
C MET A 11 -3.04 -23.11 8.10
N THR A 12 -1.78 -22.68 8.20
CA THR A 12 -1.49 -21.41 8.85
C THR A 12 -2.21 -20.34 8.05
N ALA A 13 -3.23 -19.73 8.62
CA ALA A 13 -3.93 -18.62 8.00
C ALA A 13 -2.89 -17.56 7.62
N LYS A 14 -2.93 -17.11 6.36
CA LYS A 14 -2.01 -16.04 5.92
C LYS A 14 -2.19 -14.83 6.84
N PRO A 15 -1.11 -14.18 7.27
CA PRO A 15 -1.21 -13.02 8.14
C PRO A 15 -2.07 -11.94 7.47
N LYS A 16 -2.97 -11.33 8.25
CA LYS A 16 -3.82 -10.24 7.78
C LYS A 16 -3.01 -8.98 7.54
N ILE A 17 -3.43 -8.16 6.58
CA ILE A 17 -2.87 -6.82 6.37
C ILE A 17 -3.46 -5.90 7.45
N LYS A 18 -2.60 -5.31 8.26
CA LYS A 18 -2.98 -4.36 9.31
C LYS A 18 -3.09 -2.96 8.73
N VAL A 19 -4.29 -2.40 8.71
CA VAL A 19 -4.55 -1.08 8.12
C VAL A 19 -4.89 -0.07 9.22
N LEU A 20 -4.28 1.11 9.15
CA LEU A 20 -4.68 2.31 9.89
C LEU A 20 -5.44 3.24 8.94
N ILE A 21 -6.64 3.66 9.34
CA ILE A 21 -7.46 4.62 8.57
C ILE A 21 -7.28 6.00 9.19
N VAL A 22 -6.92 6.99 8.37
CA VAL A 22 -6.70 8.38 8.78
C VAL A 22 -7.57 9.30 7.91
N ASP A 23 -8.57 9.94 8.53
CA ASP A 23 -9.59 10.74 7.84
C ASP A 23 -10.35 11.56 8.90
N ASP A 24 -10.67 12.83 8.66
CA ASP A 24 -11.36 13.68 9.63
C ASP A 24 -12.86 13.37 9.73
N SER A 25 -13.46 12.85 8.66
CA SER A 25 -14.89 12.51 8.60
C SER A 25 -15.17 11.17 9.27
N ALA A 26 -15.94 11.18 10.36
CA ALA A 26 -16.38 9.96 11.03
C ALA A 26 -17.14 9.00 10.10
N TYR A 27 -17.96 9.56 9.19
CA TYR A 27 -18.69 8.79 8.18
C TYR A 27 -17.73 8.10 7.20
N SER A 28 -16.74 8.83 6.70
CA SER A 28 -15.73 8.30 5.79
C SER A 28 -14.93 7.16 6.45
N ARG A 29 -14.46 7.36 7.69
CA ARG A 29 -13.75 6.34 8.47
C ARG A 29 -14.57 5.05 8.60
N GLN A 30 -15.84 5.15 8.95
CA GLN A 30 -16.71 3.97 9.11
C GLN A 30 -16.96 3.26 7.78
N SER A 31 -17.16 4.02 6.70
CA SER A 31 -17.38 3.46 5.37
C SER A 31 -16.13 2.72 4.85
N ILE A 32 -14.95 3.35 4.95
CA ILE A 32 -13.68 2.74 4.55
C ILE A 32 -13.40 1.48 5.40
N LYS A 33 -13.66 1.55 6.72
CA LYS A 33 -13.53 0.40 7.62
C LYS A 33 -14.40 -0.76 7.15
N LYS A 34 -15.67 -0.52 6.89
CA LYS A 34 -16.62 -1.55 6.41
C LYS A 34 -16.15 -2.18 5.09
N MET A 35 -15.65 -1.37 4.14
CA MET A 35 -15.13 -1.86 2.87
C MET A 35 -13.91 -2.76 3.07
N LEU A 36 -12.96 -2.34 3.90
CA LEU A 36 -11.73 -3.10 4.15
C LEU A 36 -11.99 -4.41 4.89
N GLU A 37 -12.87 -4.39 5.90
CA GLU A 37 -13.22 -5.57 6.70
C GLU A 37 -14.12 -6.57 5.95
N ALA A 38 -14.64 -6.21 4.76
CA ALA A 38 -15.29 -7.17 3.87
C ALA A 38 -14.32 -8.25 3.35
N ASP A 39 -13.00 -7.99 3.37
CA ASP A 39 -11.98 -8.98 3.04
C ASP A 39 -11.39 -9.61 4.31
N PRO A 40 -11.51 -10.92 4.53
CA PRO A 40 -11.00 -11.59 5.74
C PRO A 40 -9.46 -11.52 5.86
N GLY A 41 -8.74 -11.18 4.81
CA GLY A 41 -7.29 -10.99 4.80
C GLY A 41 -6.85 -9.58 5.24
N ILE A 42 -7.79 -8.69 5.59
CA ILE A 42 -7.51 -7.32 6.04
C ILE A 42 -8.03 -7.15 7.46
N GLU A 43 -7.30 -6.38 8.26
CA GLU A 43 -7.66 -6.03 9.63
C GLU A 43 -7.45 -4.53 9.85
N VAL A 44 -8.51 -3.80 10.19
CA VAL A 44 -8.40 -2.39 10.57
C VAL A 44 -8.00 -2.32 12.04
N ILE A 45 -6.72 -2.03 12.28
CA ILE A 45 -6.13 -2.01 13.64
C ILE A 45 -6.31 -0.67 14.36
N GLY A 46 -6.76 0.36 13.66
CA GLY A 46 -7.01 1.66 14.24
C GLY A 46 -7.61 2.65 13.23
N ILE A 47 -8.15 3.73 13.78
CA ILE A 47 -8.64 4.89 13.04
C ILE A 47 -8.07 6.15 13.69
N ALA A 48 -7.80 7.21 12.91
CA ALA A 48 -7.36 8.51 13.38
C ALA A 48 -8.14 9.61 12.67
N SER A 49 -8.34 10.74 13.34
CA SER A 49 -9.11 11.89 12.85
C SER A 49 -8.24 13.04 12.33
N ASP A 50 -6.94 12.97 12.57
CA ASP A 50 -5.96 13.96 12.14
C ASP A 50 -4.54 13.36 12.09
N GLY A 51 -3.58 14.14 11.56
CA GLY A 51 -2.21 13.67 11.40
C GLY A 51 -1.47 13.48 12.73
N ILE A 52 -1.81 14.20 13.78
CA ILE A 52 -1.16 14.06 15.11
C ILE A 52 -1.57 12.74 15.75
N GLU A 53 -2.86 12.44 15.73
CA GLU A 53 -3.39 11.16 16.20
C GLU A 53 -2.83 9.99 15.37
N ALA A 54 -2.72 10.19 14.05
CA ALA A 54 -2.14 9.22 13.12
C ALA A 54 -0.68 8.91 13.46
N MET A 55 0.15 9.91 13.78
CA MET A 55 1.54 9.71 14.22
C MET A 55 1.62 8.81 15.45
N ALA A 56 0.88 9.16 16.51
CA ALA A 56 0.86 8.38 17.75
C ALA A 56 0.41 6.92 17.52
N LYS A 57 -0.66 6.73 16.73
CA LYS A 57 -1.18 5.39 16.40
C LYS A 57 -0.25 4.60 15.50
N THR A 58 0.42 5.23 14.54
CA THR A 58 1.41 4.58 13.68
C THR A 58 2.55 3.98 14.48
N LEU A 59 3.11 4.74 15.42
CA LEU A 59 4.21 4.28 16.28
C LEU A 59 3.78 3.13 17.19
N ARG A 60 2.57 3.22 17.75
CA ARG A 60 2.04 2.22 18.69
C ARG A 60 1.56 0.95 18.02
N LEU A 61 0.76 1.07 16.96
CA LEU A 61 0.05 -0.05 16.34
C LEU A 61 0.84 -0.74 15.23
N LYS A 62 1.83 -0.07 14.65
CA LYS A 62 2.70 -0.58 13.58
C LYS A 62 1.89 -1.16 12.41
N PRO A 63 1.10 -0.35 11.71
CA PRO A 63 0.32 -0.78 10.56
C PRO A 63 1.22 -1.24 9.41
N ASP A 64 0.68 -2.10 8.55
CA ASP A 64 1.32 -2.52 7.30
C ASP A 64 1.00 -1.57 6.16
N LEU A 65 -0.11 -0.84 6.27
CA LEU A 65 -0.62 0.10 5.29
C LEU A 65 -1.46 1.18 5.98
N ILE A 66 -1.46 2.38 5.42
CA ILE A 66 -2.27 3.50 5.89
C ILE A 66 -3.16 3.99 4.74
N THR A 67 -4.46 4.17 4.98
CA THR A 67 -5.31 5.00 4.13
C THR A 67 -5.35 6.41 4.71
N LEU A 68 -5.13 7.43 3.89
CA LEU A 68 -4.89 8.80 4.35
C LEU A 68 -5.73 9.81 3.57
N ASP A 69 -6.53 10.60 4.27
CA ASP A 69 -7.15 11.77 3.69
C ASP A 69 -6.16 12.95 3.61
N PHE A 70 -6.42 13.86 2.68
CA PHE A 70 -5.64 15.07 2.51
C PHE A 70 -6.05 16.16 3.50
N GLU A 71 -7.35 16.48 3.57
CA GLU A 71 -7.86 17.54 4.44
C GLU A 71 -8.20 17.02 5.82
N MET A 72 -7.42 17.47 6.80
CA MET A 72 -7.65 17.17 8.20
C MET A 72 -7.26 18.35 9.08
N PRO A 73 -7.93 18.54 10.23
CA PRO A 73 -7.56 19.56 11.20
C PRO A 73 -6.19 19.25 11.84
N ALA A 74 -5.62 20.22 12.50
CA ALA A 74 -4.37 20.17 13.24
C ALA A 74 -3.14 19.83 12.40
N MET A 75 -3.11 18.68 11.72
CA MET A 75 -2.06 18.27 10.79
C MET A 75 -2.69 17.66 9.54
N ASP A 76 -2.46 18.28 8.39
CA ASP A 76 -2.93 17.79 7.09
C ASP A 76 -2.22 16.51 6.62
N GLY A 77 -2.81 15.84 5.61
CA GLY A 77 -2.30 14.58 5.09
C GLY A 77 -0.90 14.67 4.49
N PHE A 78 -0.54 15.78 3.83
CA PHE A 78 0.81 15.93 3.26
C PHE A 78 1.87 16.11 4.34
N SER A 79 1.57 16.83 5.40
CA SER A 79 2.47 17.00 6.53
C SER A 79 2.71 15.67 7.24
N PHE A 80 1.64 14.90 7.47
CA PHE A 80 1.76 13.56 8.03
C PHE A 80 2.53 12.60 7.08
N LEU A 81 2.23 12.59 5.78
CA LEU A 81 2.91 11.75 4.80
C LEU A 81 4.42 12.03 4.75
N ARG A 82 4.80 13.31 4.74
CA ARG A 82 6.22 13.72 4.77
C ARG A 82 6.95 13.22 6.00
N TRP A 83 6.33 13.37 7.18
CA TRP A 83 6.86 12.83 8.41
C TRP A 83 7.00 11.31 8.36
N LEU A 84 5.96 10.62 7.89
CA LEU A 84 5.92 9.17 7.83
C LEU A 84 7.03 8.59 6.92
N MET A 85 7.22 9.19 5.74
CA MET A 85 8.25 8.72 4.79
C MET A 85 9.66 8.94 5.32
N LYS A 86 9.87 10.00 6.13
CA LYS A 86 11.17 10.28 6.75
C LYS A 86 11.46 9.36 7.93
N GLU A 87 10.52 9.20 8.83
CA GLU A 87 10.74 8.54 10.13
C GLU A 87 10.44 7.03 10.10
N LYS A 88 9.43 6.62 9.35
CA LYS A 88 8.97 5.24 9.30
C LYS A 88 8.21 4.92 8.02
N PRO A 89 8.90 4.72 6.90
CA PRO A 89 8.26 4.49 5.61
C PRO A 89 7.28 3.30 5.65
N ILE A 90 5.98 3.60 5.53
CA ILE A 90 4.89 2.64 5.46
C ILE A 90 4.09 2.98 4.20
N PRO A 91 3.65 2.00 3.40
CA PRO A 91 2.80 2.26 2.24
C PRO A 91 1.55 3.06 2.59
N VAL A 92 1.29 4.12 1.82
CA VAL A 92 0.12 4.99 1.98
C VAL A 92 -0.69 4.99 0.69
N ILE A 93 -1.99 4.74 0.80
CA ILE A 93 -2.98 5.03 -0.23
C ILE A 93 -3.70 6.31 0.18
N MET A 94 -3.58 7.36 -0.64
CA MET A 94 -4.38 8.56 -0.42
C MET A 94 -5.83 8.28 -0.81
N VAL A 95 -6.78 8.67 0.05
CA VAL A 95 -8.23 8.53 -0.21
C VAL A 95 -8.87 9.88 0.09
N SER A 96 -9.04 10.73 -0.92
CA SER A 96 -9.42 12.12 -0.73
C SER A 96 -10.43 12.63 -1.76
N SER A 97 -11.23 13.62 -1.36
CA SER A 97 -12.13 14.36 -2.26
C SER A 97 -11.37 15.29 -3.22
N TYR A 98 -10.14 15.65 -2.86
CA TYR A 98 -9.25 16.45 -3.70
C TYR A 98 -8.49 15.55 -4.66
N SER A 99 -8.99 15.45 -5.88
CA SER A 99 -8.44 14.58 -6.94
C SER A 99 -7.94 15.37 -8.15
N ASP A 100 -7.65 16.67 -7.98
CA ASP A 100 -7.00 17.44 -9.03
C ASP A 100 -5.58 16.92 -9.29
N THR A 101 -5.11 17.08 -10.52
CA THR A 101 -3.85 16.53 -11.00
C THR A 101 -2.65 16.94 -10.13
N LYS A 102 -2.63 18.18 -9.64
CA LYS A 102 -1.52 18.69 -8.82
C LYS A 102 -1.47 18.01 -7.46
N THR A 103 -2.63 17.84 -6.82
CA THR A 103 -2.75 17.14 -5.52
C THR A 103 -2.33 15.69 -5.63
N VAL A 104 -2.77 14.99 -6.69
CA VAL A 104 -2.39 13.60 -6.94
C VAL A 104 -0.88 13.46 -7.15
N PHE A 105 -0.28 14.27 -8.04
CA PHE A 105 1.16 14.23 -8.27
C PHE A 105 1.96 14.57 -7.03
N LYS A 106 1.53 15.56 -6.24
CA LYS A 106 2.17 15.91 -4.99
C LYS A 106 2.18 14.77 -3.99
N ALA A 107 1.08 14.04 -3.87
CA ALA A 107 0.99 12.86 -3.00
C ALA A 107 2.00 11.78 -3.41
N LEU A 108 2.08 11.47 -4.71
CA LEU A 108 3.00 10.46 -5.24
C LEU A 108 4.47 10.89 -5.08
N GLU A 109 4.80 12.16 -5.34
CA GLU A 109 6.13 12.72 -5.09
C GLU A 109 6.55 12.64 -3.62
N LEU A 110 5.61 12.79 -2.70
CA LEU A 110 5.84 12.66 -1.27
C LEU A 110 5.93 11.21 -0.78
N GLY A 111 5.73 10.23 -1.67
CA GLY A 111 5.91 8.81 -1.38
C GLY A 111 4.62 8.03 -1.14
N ALA A 112 3.44 8.60 -1.42
CA ALA A 112 2.22 7.79 -1.50
C ALA A 112 2.37 6.75 -2.62
N VAL A 113 1.89 5.54 -2.37
CA VAL A 113 1.99 4.45 -3.36
C VAL A 113 0.84 4.47 -4.36
N ASP A 114 -0.29 5.06 -3.97
CA ASP A 114 -1.46 5.17 -4.84
C ASP A 114 -2.43 6.26 -4.34
N PHE A 115 -3.44 6.55 -5.17
CA PHE A 115 -4.48 7.53 -4.88
C PHE A 115 -5.86 6.99 -5.27
N ILE A 116 -6.87 7.31 -4.48
CA ILE A 116 -8.29 7.02 -4.72
C ILE A 116 -9.09 8.31 -4.52
N ALA A 117 -9.84 8.71 -5.54
CA ALA A 117 -10.74 9.84 -5.43
C ALA A 117 -12.01 9.43 -4.66
N LYS A 118 -12.33 10.13 -3.57
CA LYS A 118 -13.65 10.02 -2.94
C LYS A 118 -14.69 10.66 -3.87
N PRO A 119 -15.89 10.09 -3.97
CA PRO A 119 -16.98 10.73 -4.70
C PRO A 119 -17.32 12.09 -4.08
N THR A 120 -17.55 13.08 -4.92
CA THR A 120 -17.82 14.49 -4.50
C THR A 120 -19.17 14.68 -3.84
N LYS A 121 -20.11 13.78 -4.05
CA LYS A 121 -21.45 13.79 -3.42
C LYS A 121 -21.47 12.91 -2.18
N LYS A 122 -22.00 13.46 -1.09
CA LYS A 122 -22.11 12.76 0.21
C LYS A 122 -23.11 11.60 0.23
N ALA A 123 -23.51 11.06 -0.91
CA ALA A 123 -24.43 9.95 -0.98
C ALA A 123 -23.72 8.63 -0.61
N SER A 124 -24.27 7.92 0.34
CA SER A 124 -23.75 6.65 0.86
C SER A 124 -23.51 5.57 -0.21
N VAL A 125 -24.26 5.61 -1.29
CA VAL A 125 -24.15 4.69 -2.43
C VAL A 125 -22.88 4.96 -3.26
N GLU A 126 -22.47 6.22 -3.37
CA GLU A 126 -21.28 6.59 -4.18
C GLU A 126 -19.97 6.24 -3.48
N LEU A 127 -19.91 6.31 -2.15
CA LEU A 127 -18.70 5.91 -1.44
C LEU A 127 -18.41 4.41 -1.58
N GLN A 128 -19.44 3.58 -1.76
CA GLN A 128 -19.26 2.15 -2.03
C GLN A 128 -18.68 1.87 -3.42
N SER A 129 -18.73 2.84 -4.34
CA SER A 129 -18.17 2.67 -5.69
C SER A 129 -16.65 2.48 -5.67
N ILE A 130 -15.96 3.01 -4.65
CA ILE A 130 -14.51 2.89 -4.51
C ILE A 130 -14.05 1.59 -3.81
N GLU A 131 -14.98 0.78 -3.30
CA GLU A 131 -14.65 -0.44 -2.52
C GLU A 131 -13.76 -1.40 -3.31
N LYS A 132 -14.14 -1.71 -4.55
CA LYS A 132 -13.39 -2.65 -5.40
C LYS A 132 -11.97 -2.15 -5.68
N ASP A 133 -11.84 -0.85 -5.98
CA ASP A 133 -10.55 -0.23 -6.25
C ASP A 133 -9.67 -0.22 -4.99
N LEU A 134 -10.23 0.18 -3.86
CA LEU A 134 -9.54 0.17 -2.57
C LEU A 134 -9.04 -1.22 -2.20
N LEU A 135 -9.88 -2.23 -2.27
CA LEU A 135 -9.50 -3.61 -1.98
C LEU A 135 -8.42 -4.14 -2.94
N ALA A 136 -8.52 -3.82 -4.24
CA ALA A 136 -7.53 -4.22 -5.24
C ALA A 136 -6.16 -3.60 -4.95
N LYS A 137 -6.10 -2.29 -4.63
CA LYS A 137 -4.87 -1.57 -4.30
C LYS A 137 -4.24 -2.09 -3.01
N VAL A 138 -5.03 -2.31 -1.95
CA VAL A 138 -4.53 -2.89 -0.69
C VAL A 138 -3.93 -4.28 -0.90
N LYS A 139 -4.59 -5.13 -1.66
CA LYS A 139 -4.07 -6.48 -2.00
C LYS A 139 -2.81 -6.42 -2.87
N GLY A 140 -2.74 -5.49 -3.80
CA GLY A 140 -1.57 -5.27 -4.65
C GLY A 140 -0.30 -4.97 -3.83
N ILE A 141 -0.41 -4.09 -2.84
CA ILE A 141 0.70 -3.74 -1.94
C ILE A 141 1.18 -4.96 -1.12
N ARG A 142 0.26 -5.80 -0.67
CA ARG A 142 0.60 -7.06 0.02
C ARG A 142 1.46 -7.97 -0.85
N ASN A 143 1.10 -8.14 -2.12
CA ASN A 143 1.83 -9.02 -3.03
C ASN A 143 3.26 -8.51 -3.25
N LEU A 144 3.44 -7.21 -3.46
CA LEU A 144 4.76 -6.59 -3.60
C LEU A 144 5.67 -6.78 -2.37
N ARG A 145 5.09 -6.73 -1.15
CA ARG A 145 5.85 -7.00 0.08
C ARG A 145 6.24 -8.47 0.21
N MET A 146 5.34 -9.38 -0.14
CA MET A 146 5.63 -10.82 -0.10
C MET A 146 6.70 -11.21 -1.11
N ASP A 147 6.69 -10.64 -2.32
CA ASP A 147 7.71 -10.88 -3.35
C ASP A 147 9.09 -10.38 -2.92
N LYS A 148 9.16 -9.20 -2.29
CA LYS A 148 10.42 -8.68 -1.73
C LYS A 148 10.94 -9.56 -0.59
N LEU A 149 10.06 -10.06 0.26
CA LEU A 149 10.42 -10.92 1.38
C LEU A 149 10.92 -12.29 0.89
N SER A 150 10.23 -12.89 -0.09
CA SER A 150 10.65 -14.18 -0.67
C SER A 150 12.00 -14.08 -1.37
N LYS A 151 12.23 -13.01 -2.15
CA LYS A 151 13.54 -12.75 -2.78
C LYS A 151 14.66 -12.56 -1.76
N SER A 152 14.39 -11.84 -0.65
CA SER A 152 15.38 -11.68 0.40
C SER A 152 15.68 -13.00 1.11
N LEU A 153 14.70 -13.84 1.35
CA LEU A 153 14.87 -15.16 1.96
C LEU A 153 15.63 -16.12 1.04
N SER A 154 15.36 -16.13 -0.27
CA SER A 154 16.08 -16.96 -1.23
C SER A 154 17.56 -16.57 -1.34
N LEU A 155 17.87 -15.28 -1.22
CA LEU A 155 19.26 -14.81 -1.18
C LEU A 155 20.00 -15.23 0.10
N LEU A 156 19.27 -15.38 1.21
CA LEU A 156 19.85 -15.81 2.50
C LEU A 156 19.96 -17.33 2.61
N SER A 157 19.11 -18.09 1.93
CA SER A 157 19.14 -19.57 1.94
C SER A 157 20.17 -20.19 1.00
N GLY A 158 20.85 -19.40 0.21
CA GLY A 158 21.93 -19.89 -0.67
C GLY A 158 21.48 -20.70 -1.88
N ASP A 159 20.19 -20.79 -2.17
CA ASP A 159 19.65 -21.36 -3.42
C ASP A 159 19.88 -20.37 -4.57
N VAL A 160 21.15 -20.23 -4.94
CA VAL A 160 21.52 -19.52 -6.17
C VAL A 160 21.24 -20.50 -7.30
N GLU A 161 20.11 -20.37 -7.99
CA GLU A 161 20.01 -20.89 -9.33
C GLU A 161 21.15 -20.33 -10.16
N ALA A 162 21.97 -21.25 -10.69
CA ALA A 162 23.13 -20.91 -11.51
C ALA A 162 22.69 -19.96 -12.65
N PRO A 163 23.51 -18.94 -12.98
CA PRO A 163 23.16 -18.02 -14.04
C PRO A 163 22.99 -18.78 -15.35
N VAL A 164 21.81 -18.67 -15.96
CA VAL A 164 21.57 -19.13 -17.32
C VAL A 164 22.61 -18.44 -18.19
N LYS A 165 23.50 -19.25 -18.80
CA LYS A 165 24.45 -18.77 -19.80
C LYS A 165 23.65 -18.23 -20.98
N THR A 166 23.54 -16.94 -21.08
CA THR A 166 23.13 -16.27 -22.32
C THR A 166 24.33 -16.30 -23.25
N ASP A 167 24.25 -17.19 -24.24
CA ASP A 167 25.16 -17.15 -25.38
C ASP A 167 25.10 -15.78 -26.03
N SER A 168 26.27 -15.17 -26.10
CA SER A 168 26.51 -13.88 -26.72
C SER A 168 26.18 -13.92 -28.21
N VAL A 169 25.11 -13.30 -28.63
CA VAL A 169 24.94 -12.80 -29.98
C VAL A 169 25.38 -11.36 -29.98
N ILE A 170 26.67 -11.13 -30.26
CA ILE A 170 27.20 -9.83 -30.58
C ILE A 170 26.78 -9.52 -32.02
N GLY A 171 25.74 -8.74 -32.20
CA GLY A 171 25.41 -8.08 -33.45
C GLY A 171 26.03 -6.70 -33.42
N ASP A 172 26.87 -6.43 -34.44
CA ASP A 172 27.54 -5.13 -34.64
C ASP A 172 26.54 -3.99 -34.72
N ILE A 173 26.64 -3.03 -33.79
CA ILE A 173 25.90 -1.78 -33.84
C ILE A 173 26.82 -0.72 -34.46
N GLU A 174 26.57 -0.40 -35.72
CA GLU A 174 27.21 0.71 -36.42
C GLU A 174 26.66 2.05 -35.89
N VAL A 175 27.49 2.83 -35.21
CA VAL A 175 27.12 4.15 -34.69
C VAL A 175 27.37 5.19 -35.78
N VAL A 176 26.30 5.68 -36.41
CA VAL A 176 26.38 6.84 -37.33
C VAL A 176 26.25 8.13 -36.51
N ALA A 177 27.35 8.84 -36.36
CA ALA A 177 27.36 10.16 -35.79
C ALA A 177 26.93 11.20 -36.86
N ILE A 178 25.78 11.85 -36.66
CA ILE A 178 25.34 13.00 -37.46
C ILE A 178 25.78 14.26 -36.72
N GLY A 179 26.84 14.90 -37.23
CA GLY A 179 27.24 16.24 -36.84
C GLY A 179 26.37 17.27 -37.55
N SER A 180 25.80 18.21 -36.79
CA SER A 180 25.20 19.45 -37.34
C SER A 180 26.10 20.64 -37.04
N SER A 181 26.47 21.29 -38.09
CA SER A 181 27.09 22.61 -38.13
C SER A 181 26.06 23.72 -37.85
#